data_554e44d748ac1609fab3f973602c6be5
#
_entry.id   554e44d748ac1609fab3f973602c6be5
#
_cell.length_a   1.000
_cell.length_b   1.000
_cell.length_c   1.000
_cell.angle_alpha   90.00
_cell.angle_beta   90.00
_cell.angle_gamma   90.00
#
_symmetry.space_group_name_H-M   'P 1'
#
loop_
_entity.id
_entity.type
_entity.pdbx_description
1 polymer ?
#
loop_
_entity_poly.entity_id
_entity_poly.type
_entity_poly.pdbx_seq_one_letter_code
_entity_poly.pdbx_strand_id
1 'polypeptide(L)' 'MKKYKVYDLYEGKETLGYADTMDEVKLMARDQAEATDGECLVVCAELNPDTGRYRFSEYKEVRI' A
#
# COMPACT_ATOMS: atom_id res chain seq x y z
N MET A 1 -15.26 3.43 3.32
CA MET A 1 -14.09 2.68 2.85
C MET A 1 -12.82 3.45 3.19
N LYS A 2 -11.73 2.74 3.41
CA LYS A 2 -10.44 3.36 3.68
C LYS A 2 -9.90 4.06 2.43
N LYS A 3 -9.13 5.13 2.63
CA LYS A 3 -8.62 5.95 1.53
C LYS A 3 -7.57 5.24 0.67
N TYR A 4 -6.77 4.40 1.28
CA TYR A 4 -5.66 3.73 0.59
C TYR A 4 -5.75 2.22 0.71
N LYS A 5 -5.39 1.53 -0.36
CA LYS A 5 -5.16 0.09 -0.34
C LYS A 5 -3.66 -0.13 -0.53
N VAL A 6 -3.05 -0.91 0.34
CA VAL A 6 -1.60 -1.06 0.42
C VAL A 6 -1.21 -2.43 -0.10
N TYR A 7 -0.20 -2.45 -0.96
CA TYR A 7 0.26 -3.67 -1.62
C TYR A 7 1.76 -3.85 -1.44
N ASP A 8 2.20 -5.10 -1.53
CA ASP A 8 3.61 -5.45 -1.72
C ASP A 8 3.74 -6.05 -3.13
N LEU A 9 4.60 -5.47 -3.94
CA LEU A 9 4.80 -5.88 -5.35
C LEU A 9 6.10 -6.64 -5.58
N TYR A 10 6.84 -7.00 -4.53
CA TYR A 10 8.15 -7.63 -4.68
C TYR A 10 8.06 -8.97 -5.42
N GLU A 11 7.15 -9.82 -5.03
CA GLU A 11 6.94 -11.13 -5.64
C GLU A 11 5.53 -11.29 -6.23
N GLY A 12 4.99 -10.23 -6.80
CA GLY A 12 3.63 -10.23 -7.31
C GLY A 12 2.81 -9.13 -6.65
N LYS A 13 1.51 -9.24 -6.66
CA LYS A 13 0.65 -8.23 -6.06
C LYS A 13 -0.08 -8.80 -4.85
N GLU A 14 0.53 -8.59 -3.68
CA GLU A 14 -0.05 -9.02 -2.41
C GLU A 14 -0.70 -7.84 -1.70
N THR A 15 -1.94 -7.99 -1.28
CA THR A 15 -2.63 -6.95 -0.50
C THR A 15 -2.19 -7.03 0.95
N LEU A 16 -1.60 -5.95 1.46
CA LEU A 16 -1.19 -5.86 2.86
C LEU A 16 -2.34 -5.39 3.76
N GLY A 17 -3.20 -4.52 3.25
CA GLY A 17 -4.31 -4.01 4.01
C GLY A 17 -4.78 -2.66 3.50
N TYR A 18 -5.47 -1.93 4.36
CA TYR A 18 -6.12 -0.66 4.03
C TYR A 18 -5.77 0.38 5.10
N ALA A 19 -5.68 1.64 4.70
CA ALA A 19 -5.36 2.74 5.59
C ALA A 19 -6.10 4.01 5.19
N ASP A 20 -6.35 4.89 6.16
CA ASP A 20 -7.00 6.19 5.92
C ASP A 20 -5.99 7.32 5.75
N THR A 21 -4.79 7.17 6.28
CA THR A 21 -3.76 8.21 6.24
C THR A 21 -2.45 7.66 5.69
N MET A 22 -1.61 8.56 5.19
CA MET A 22 -0.28 8.18 4.70
C MET A 22 0.61 7.71 5.87
N ASP A 23 0.43 8.22 7.06
CA ASP A 23 1.19 7.78 8.24
C ASP A 23 0.90 6.30 8.53
N GLU A 24 -0.36 5.88 8.43
CA GLU A 24 -0.72 4.48 8.58
C GLU A 24 -0.11 3.61 7.48
N VAL A 25 -0.11 4.11 6.23
CA VAL A 25 0.51 3.41 5.11
C VAL A 25 1.99 3.19 5.37
N LYS A 26 2.69 4.22 5.88
CA LYS A 26 4.12 4.13 6.19
C LYS A 26 4.40 3.12 7.31
N LEU A 27 3.52 3.04 8.31
CA LEU A 27 3.66 2.04 9.37
C LEU A 27 3.51 0.63 8.81
N MET A 28 2.57 0.42 7.90
CA MET A 28 2.39 -0.87 7.23
C MET A 28 3.62 -1.23 6.40
N ALA A 29 4.19 -0.25 5.69
CA ALA A 29 5.41 -0.46 4.91
C ALA A 29 6.59 -0.85 5.80
N ARG A 30 6.73 -0.19 6.95
CA ARG A 30 7.79 -0.50 7.90
C ARG A 30 7.64 -1.91 8.46
N ASP A 31 6.42 -2.29 8.83
CA ASP A 31 6.14 -3.63 9.34
C ASP A 31 6.47 -4.70 8.29
N GLN A 32 6.11 -4.45 7.04
CA GLN A 32 6.42 -5.36 5.94
C GLN A 32 7.93 -5.47 5.72
N ALA A 33 8.65 -4.36 5.78
CA ALA A 33 10.11 -4.37 5.63
C ALA A 33 10.78 -5.17 6.75
N GLU A 34 10.30 -5.05 7.99
CA GLU A 34 10.80 -5.85 9.10
C GLU A 34 10.51 -7.33 8.90
N ALA A 35 9.29 -7.66 8.44
CA ALA A 35 8.88 -9.05 8.24
C ALA A 35 9.63 -9.73 7.09
N THR A 36 10.10 -8.97 6.11
CA THR A 36 10.74 -9.50 4.90
C THR A 36 12.23 -9.22 4.83
N ASP A 37 12.80 -8.62 5.88
CA ASP A 37 14.21 -8.24 5.92
C ASP A 37 14.58 -7.24 4.83
N GLY A 38 13.65 -6.34 4.51
CA GLY A 38 13.82 -5.33 3.48
C GLY A 38 13.48 -5.80 2.07
N GLU A 39 13.12 -7.05 1.89
CA GLU A 39 12.73 -7.59 0.58
C GLU A 39 11.26 -7.34 0.30
N CYS A 40 10.91 -6.07 0.10
CA CYS A 40 9.54 -5.67 -0.20
C CYS A 40 9.53 -4.44 -1.11
N LEU A 41 8.44 -4.29 -1.85
CA LEU A 41 8.17 -3.09 -2.63
C LEU A 41 6.74 -2.66 -2.29
N VAL A 42 6.62 -1.81 -1.27
CA VAL A 42 5.32 -1.38 -0.79
C VAL A 42 4.82 -0.19 -1.59
N VAL A 43 3.61 -0.29 -2.07
CA VAL A 43 2.94 0.76 -2.82
C VAL A 43 1.54 0.96 -2.27
N CYS A 44 0.95 2.11 -2.52
CA CYS A 44 -0.45 2.36 -2.15
C CYS A 44 -1.24 2.88 -3.33
N ALA A 45 -2.48 2.43 -3.43
CA ALA A 45 -3.45 2.89 -4.41
C ALA A 45 -4.52 3.70 -3.69
N GLU A 46 -4.84 4.86 -4.25
CA GLU A 46 -5.84 5.75 -3.66
C GLU A 46 -7.24 5.39 -4.13
N LEU A 47 -8.21 5.50 -3.23
CA LEU A 47 -9.61 5.25 -3.54
C LEU A 47 -10.16 6.33 -4.48
N ASN A 48 -10.80 5.92 -5.56
CA ASN A 48 -11.58 6.82 -6.39
C ASN A 48 -13.00 6.88 -5.83
N PRO A 49 -13.43 8.02 -5.25
CA PRO A 49 -14.76 8.10 -4.64
C PRO A 49 -15.90 7.98 -5.65
N ASP A 50 -15.65 8.29 -6.92
CA ASP A 50 -16.67 8.23 -7.96
C ASP A 50 -17.01 6.80 -8.35
N THR A 51 -16.02 5.91 -8.36
CA THR A 51 -16.21 4.51 -8.77
C THR A 51 -16.20 3.54 -7.59
N GLY A 52 -15.73 3.98 -6.43
CA GLY A 52 -15.55 3.13 -5.25
C GLY A 52 -14.43 2.12 -5.40
N ARG A 53 -13.55 2.31 -6.35
CA ARG A 53 -12.41 1.40 -6.62
C ARG A 53 -11.09 2.09 -6.37
N TYR A 54 -10.07 1.30 -6.06
CA TYR A 54 -8.71 1.80 -5.86
C TYR A 54 -7.99 1.91 -7.20
N ARG A 55 -7.31 3.04 -7.42
CA ARG A 55 -6.62 3.35 -8.69
C ARG A 55 -5.25 2.70 -8.72
N PHE A 56 -5.20 1.39 -8.90
CA PHE A 56 -3.92 0.69 -8.92
C PHE A 56 -3.02 1.15 -10.06
N SER A 57 -3.58 1.56 -11.20
CA SER A 57 -2.80 2.08 -12.33
C SER A 57 -2.02 3.36 -11.99
N GLU A 58 -2.38 4.02 -10.90
CA GLU A 58 -1.73 5.25 -10.43
C GLU A 58 -1.15 5.08 -9.02
N TYR A 59 -0.66 3.88 -8.70
CA TYR A 59 -0.10 3.62 -7.39
C TYR A 59 1.14 4.48 -7.13
N LYS A 60 1.44 4.70 -5.85
CA LYS A 60 2.63 5.41 -5.41
C LYS A 60 3.50 4.49 -4.56
N GLU A 61 4.80 4.51 -4.78
CA GLU A 61 5.74 3.79 -3.94
C GLU A 61 5.80 4.44 -2.55
N VAL A 62 5.84 3.61 -1.53
CA VAL A 62 5.97 4.06 -0.14
C VAL A 62 7.41 3.81 0.29
N ARG A 63 8.15 4.89 0.56
CA ARG A 63 9.53 4.79 1.02
C ARG A 63 9.57 4.75 2.54
N ILE A 64 10.43 3.91 3.03
CA ILE A 64 10.63 3.68 4.47
C ILE A 64 11.78 4.53 4.97
#